data_5f781aa6645dbde083737e43d3c5b88e
#
_entry.id   5f781aa6645dbde083737e43d3c5b88e
#
_cell.length_a   1.000
_cell.length_b   1.000
_cell.length_c   1.000
_cell.angle_alpha   90.00
_cell.angle_beta   90.00
_cell.angle_gamma   90.00
#
_symmetry.space_group_name_H-M   'P 1'
#
loop_
_entity.id
_entity.type
_entity.pdbx_description
1 polymer ?
#
loop_
_entity_poly.entity_id
_entity_poly.type
_entity_poly.pdbx_seq_one_letter_code
_entity_poly.pdbx_strand_id
1 'polypeptide(L)'
;MPELTDLSYVRALCEKYDFALSKGFGQNFIINPGLPPKIVDASGVDKSWGVLEIGPGIGVLTKELAQRAAKVVSIEVDERLPPLLAETMAGVDNFKLVLQDVLKVDLRALIEEEFPGMPVAVCANLPYYITSPIVMKLLGDRLPIQNLTVMVQKEAADRLAAAPGTRASSAISCAVSYYATSKLMFTAAPGSFYPAPKVTSAVVRMDIRPTPAVQVEDEDGYFALIRAAFGQRRKTAANAIASGLGLPKDKVIAAIEAAGFDARIRPEALTLEDFAAVQRELK
;
A
#
# COMPACT_ATOMS: atom_id res chain seq x y z
N MET A 1 17.58 24.06 11.83
CA MET A 1 18.19 22.79 11.44
C MET A 1 18.27 22.76 9.92
N PRO A 2 19.29 22.14 9.32
CA PRO A 2 19.35 21.97 7.87
C PRO A 2 18.09 21.23 7.36
N GLU A 3 17.73 21.45 6.11
CA GLU A 3 16.59 20.74 5.52
C GLU A 3 16.94 19.27 5.24
N LEU A 4 16.09 18.35 5.68
CA LEU A 4 16.26 16.90 5.48
C LEU A 4 16.21 16.50 3.99
N THR A 5 15.88 17.44 3.10
CA THR A 5 15.88 17.27 1.65
C THR A 5 17.16 17.78 0.98
N ASP A 6 18.06 18.39 1.74
CA ASP A 6 19.38 18.78 1.23
C ASP A 6 20.28 17.53 1.11
N LEU A 7 20.70 17.22 -0.12
CA LEU A 7 21.52 16.05 -0.40
C LEU A 7 22.89 16.09 0.32
N SER A 8 23.46 17.27 0.52
CA SER A 8 24.73 17.41 1.24
C SER A 8 24.56 17.06 2.71
N TYR A 9 23.45 17.51 3.32
CA TYR A 9 23.11 17.13 4.69
C TYR A 9 22.79 15.65 4.84
N VAL A 10 22.00 15.08 3.90
CA VAL A 10 21.70 13.63 3.91
C VAL A 10 22.97 12.79 3.86
N ARG A 11 23.94 13.16 3.01
CA ARG A 11 25.24 12.46 2.93
C ARG A 11 26.05 12.59 4.21
N ALA A 12 26.15 13.81 4.75
CA ALA A 12 26.85 14.05 6.01
C ALA A 12 26.22 13.29 7.18
N LEU A 13 24.89 13.21 7.23
CA LEU A 13 24.15 12.42 8.22
C LEU A 13 24.46 10.93 8.08
N CYS A 14 24.44 10.39 6.86
CA CYS A 14 24.81 8.98 6.60
C CYS A 14 26.26 8.70 7.01
N GLU A 15 27.17 9.58 6.69
CA GLU A 15 28.58 9.46 7.07
C GLU A 15 28.78 9.51 8.60
N LYS A 16 28.13 10.45 9.27
CA LYS A 16 28.19 10.62 10.73
C LYS A 16 27.77 9.35 11.49
N TYR A 17 26.77 8.63 10.99
CA TYR A 17 26.24 7.43 11.63
C TYR A 17 26.73 6.12 10.99
N ASP A 18 27.73 6.18 10.11
CA ASP A 18 28.20 5.02 9.32
C ASP A 18 27.04 4.25 8.67
N PHE A 19 26.06 5.02 8.18
CA PHE A 19 24.84 4.46 7.60
C PHE A 19 24.97 4.30 6.10
N ALA A 20 25.11 3.05 5.65
CA ALA A 20 25.05 2.71 4.23
C ALA A 20 23.62 2.35 3.82
N LEU A 21 23.12 3.03 2.79
CA LEU A 21 21.81 2.74 2.20
C LEU A 21 21.72 1.29 1.73
N SER A 22 20.72 0.58 2.22
CA SER A 22 20.54 -0.84 1.91
C SER A 22 19.65 -1.03 0.68
N LYS A 23 20.19 -1.69 -0.35
CA LYS A 23 19.37 -2.15 -1.49
C LYS A 23 18.34 -3.20 -1.06
N GLY A 24 18.66 -4.01 -0.03
CA GLY A 24 17.76 -5.03 0.52
C GLY A 24 16.49 -4.43 1.14
N PHE A 25 16.58 -3.25 1.74
CA PHE A 25 15.43 -2.52 2.26
C PHE A 25 14.81 -1.55 1.24
N GLY A 26 15.34 -1.46 0.01
CA GLY A 26 14.80 -0.58 -1.04
C GLY A 26 14.78 0.91 -0.67
N GLN A 27 15.74 1.35 0.16
CA GLN A 27 15.78 2.71 0.70
C GLN A 27 16.06 3.74 -0.39
N ASN A 28 15.15 4.67 -0.56
CA ASN A 28 15.25 5.85 -1.44
C ASN A 28 14.73 7.05 -0.65
N PHE A 29 15.63 7.88 -0.12
CA PHE A 29 15.27 9.05 0.67
C PHE A 29 14.78 10.19 -0.22
N ILE A 30 13.73 10.86 0.18
CA ILE A 30 13.19 12.03 -0.53
C ILE A 30 14.18 13.19 -0.37
N ILE A 31 14.62 13.77 -1.50
CA ILE A 31 15.49 14.97 -1.54
C ILE A 31 14.83 16.14 -2.30
N ASN A 32 13.58 16.00 -2.72
CA ASN A 32 12.81 17.07 -3.30
C ASN A 32 11.93 17.72 -2.24
N PRO A 33 12.19 18.99 -1.81
CA PRO A 33 11.45 19.61 -0.71
C PRO A 33 9.96 19.85 -1.00
N GLY A 34 9.57 19.90 -2.29
CA GLY A 34 8.18 20.06 -2.67
C GLY A 34 7.35 18.76 -2.63
N LEU A 35 7.98 17.61 -2.37
CA LEU A 35 7.30 16.32 -2.41
C LEU A 35 6.56 15.98 -1.11
N PRO A 36 7.16 16.10 0.11
CA PRO A 36 6.47 15.77 1.36
C PRO A 36 5.18 16.56 1.57
N PRO A 37 5.14 17.93 1.39
CA PRO A 37 3.90 18.68 1.51
C PRO A 37 2.79 18.18 0.57
N LYS A 38 3.12 17.86 -0.68
CA LYS A 38 2.15 17.33 -1.65
C LYS A 38 1.60 15.97 -1.26
N ILE A 39 2.43 15.11 -0.64
CA ILE A 39 1.98 13.80 -0.15
C ILE A 39 0.99 14.00 1.01
N VAL A 40 1.33 14.88 1.96
CA VAL A 40 0.47 15.17 3.11
C VAL A 40 -0.83 15.85 2.67
N ASP A 41 -0.78 16.80 1.74
CA ASP A 41 -1.98 17.41 1.16
C ASP A 41 -2.88 16.34 0.48
N ALA A 42 -2.28 15.40 -0.24
CA ALA A 42 -3.02 14.29 -0.85
C ALA A 42 -3.68 13.36 0.17
N SER A 43 -3.10 13.20 1.35
CA SER A 43 -3.68 12.38 2.43
C SER A 43 -4.90 13.03 3.09
N GLY A 44 -5.00 14.36 3.04
CA GLY A 44 -6.08 15.13 3.65
C GLY A 44 -6.05 15.15 5.18
N VAL A 45 -4.91 14.84 5.80
CA VAL A 45 -4.76 14.86 7.26
C VAL A 45 -4.62 16.29 7.78
N ASP A 46 -5.15 16.52 8.98
CA ASP A 46 -5.06 17.78 9.73
C ASP A 46 -4.77 17.53 11.21
N LYS A 47 -4.80 18.57 12.02
CA LYS A 47 -4.51 18.53 13.46
C LYS A 47 -5.46 17.69 14.32
N SER A 48 -6.52 17.12 13.74
CA SER A 48 -7.40 16.17 14.42
C SER A 48 -7.02 14.70 14.16
N TRP A 49 -6.11 14.42 13.21
CA TRP A 49 -5.79 13.09 12.73
C TRP A 49 -4.59 12.45 13.42
N GLY A 50 -4.69 11.14 13.68
CA GLY A 50 -3.54 10.28 13.88
C GLY A 50 -3.01 9.77 12.53
N VAL A 51 -1.70 9.67 12.41
CA VAL A 51 -1.05 9.12 11.21
C VAL A 51 -0.15 7.95 11.57
N LEU A 52 -0.42 6.81 10.95
CA LEU A 52 0.49 5.67 10.95
C LEU A 52 1.38 5.76 9.70
N GLU A 53 2.67 5.92 9.91
CA GLU A 53 3.65 5.94 8.82
C GLU A 53 4.39 4.60 8.75
N ILE A 54 4.72 4.14 7.56
CA ILE A 54 5.50 2.92 7.34
C ILE A 54 6.79 3.30 6.63
N GLY A 55 7.93 3.01 7.26
CA GLY A 55 9.25 3.32 6.75
C GLY A 55 9.56 4.81 6.76
N PRO A 56 9.78 5.44 7.92
CA PRO A 56 10.09 6.87 8.03
C PRO A 56 11.42 7.24 7.37
N GLY A 57 12.33 6.28 7.21
CA GLY A 57 13.68 6.52 6.74
C GLY A 57 14.39 7.50 7.68
N ILE A 58 14.90 8.62 7.14
CA ILE A 58 15.53 9.68 7.94
C ILE A 58 14.53 10.77 8.42
N GLY A 59 13.22 10.52 8.30
CA GLY A 59 12.19 11.39 8.86
C GLY A 59 11.71 12.54 7.95
N VAL A 60 12.01 12.50 6.64
CA VAL A 60 11.63 13.58 5.70
C VAL A 60 10.12 13.76 5.62
N LEU A 61 9.38 12.67 5.38
CA LEU A 61 7.92 12.70 5.35
C LEU A 61 7.34 12.82 6.76
N THR A 62 7.94 12.11 7.73
CA THR A 62 7.55 12.14 9.15
C THR A 62 7.45 13.55 9.70
N LYS A 63 8.45 14.39 9.38
CA LYS A 63 8.51 15.78 9.88
C LYS A 63 7.36 16.62 9.33
N GLU A 64 7.02 16.48 8.05
CA GLU A 64 5.88 17.17 7.46
C GLU A 64 4.55 16.65 8.03
N LEU A 65 4.42 15.32 8.22
CA LEU A 65 3.26 14.71 8.87
C LEU A 65 3.08 15.25 10.29
N ALA A 66 4.14 15.32 11.09
CA ALA A 66 4.09 15.82 12.46
C ALA A 66 3.69 17.31 12.54
N GLN A 67 4.02 18.10 11.53
CA GLN A 67 3.56 19.49 11.45
C GLN A 67 2.07 19.61 11.17
N ARG A 68 1.47 18.65 10.47
CA ARG A 68 0.07 18.69 10.02
C ARG A 68 -0.88 17.86 10.89
N ALA A 69 -0.44 16.71 11.40
CA ALA A 69 -1.25 15.78 12.19
C ALA A 69 -1.20 16.10 13.70
N ALA A 70 -2.16 15.52 14.44
CA ALA A 70 -2.15 15.53 15.89
C ALA A 70 -1.04 14.64 16.45
N LYS A 71 -0.85 13.45 15.89
CA LYS A 71 0.15 12.46 16.30
C LYS A 71 0.61 11.63 15.12
N VAL A 72 1.90 11.29 15.09
CA VAL A 72 2.51 10.41 14.10
C VAL A 72 3.16 9.23 14.82
N VAL A 73 2.83 8.01 14.39
CA VAL A 73 3.51 6.79 14.81
C VAL A 73 4.11 6.15 13.58
N SER A 74 5.43 5.98 13.56
CA SER A 74 6.13 5.38 12.43
C SER A 74 6.66 4.01 12.78
N ILE A 75 6.45 3.03 11.89
CA ILE A 75 6.97 1.67 12.00
C ILE A 75 8.20 1.54 11.11
N GLU A 76 9.33 1.10 11.68
CA GLU A 76 10.58 0.91 10.97
C GLU A 76 11.17 -0.47 11.30
N VAL A 77 11.74 -1.12 10.29
CA VAL A 77 12.37 -2.44 10.44
C VAL A 77 13.89 -2.38 10.52
N ASP A 78 14.48 -1.30 10.03
CA ASP A 78 15.94 -1.12 10.01
C ASP A 78 16.44 -0.58 11.37
N GLU A 79 17.06 -1.46 12.15
CA GLU A 79 17.61 -1.17 13.49
C GLU A 79 18.73 -0.12 13.47
N ARG A 80 19.23 0.28 12.30
CA ARG A 80 20.29 1.30 12.16
C ARG A 80 19.74 2.73 12.08
N LEU A 81 18.43 2.89 11.78
CA LEU A 81 17.79 4.20 11.61
C LEU A 81 17.44 4.93 12.90
N PRO A 82 17.15 4.29 14.04
CA PRO A 82 16.76 5.01 15.26
C PRO A 82 17.72 6.11 15.71
N PRO A 83 19.06 5.95 15.66
CA PRO A 83 19.97 7.05 16.04
C PRO A 83 19.87 8.27 15.12
N LEU A 84 19.68 8.05 13.80
CA LEU A 84 19.50 9.12 12.82
C LEU A 84 18.17 9.84 13.06
N LEU A 85 17.10 9.05 13.26
CA LEU A 85 15.76 9.60 13.55
C LEU A 85 15.73 10.41 14.86
N ALA A 86 16.44 9.98 15.89
CA ALA A 86 16.54 10.74 17.14
C ALA A 86 17.13 12.13 16.91
N GLU A 87 18.11 12.27 16.00
CA GLU A 87 18.66 13.60 15.65
C GLU A 87 17.70 14.38 14.75
N THR A 88 17.20 13.79 13.68
CA THR A 88 16.39 14.50 12.69
C THR A 88 15.00 14.89 13.19
N MET A 89 14.48 14.14 14.15
CA MET A 89 13.19 14.39 14.80
C MET A 89 13.31 15.07 16.16
N ALA A 90 14.51 15.54 16.53
CA ALA A 90 14.72 16.26 17.78
C ALA A 90 13.78 17.49 17.91
N GLY A 91 13.05 17.59 19.02
CA GLY A 91 12.06 18.65 19.28
C GLY A 91 10.72 18.46 18.59
N VAL A 92 10.42 17.26 18.08
CA VAL A 92 9.10 16.88 17.56
C VAL A 92 8.41 16.01 18.61
N ASP A 93 7.49 16.62 19.40
CA ASP A 93 6.90 15.98 20.58
C ASP A 93 5.75 15.02 20.25
N ASN A 94 5.14 15.14 19.07
CA ASN A 94 4.01 14.31 18.62
C ASN A 94 4.41 13.14 17.71
N PHE A 95 5.66 12.68 17.79
CA PHE A 95 6.22 11.57 17.03
C PHE A 95 6.59 10.40 17.95
N LYS A 96 6.24 9.17 17.53
CA LYS A 96 6.67 7.91 18.16
C LYS A 96 7.23 6.95 17.10
N LEU A 97 8.37 6.34 17.40
CA LEU A 97 8.94 5.27 16.57
C LEU A 97 8.63 3.89 17.18
N VAL A 98 8.19 2.97 16.35
CA VAL A 98 8.03 1.55 16.66
C VAL A 98 9.00 0.76 15.80
N LEU A 99 10.00 0.14 16.42
CA LEU A 99 11.02 -0.64 15.71
C LEU A 99 10.53 -2.09 15.56
N GLN A 100 9.88 -2.37 14.44
CA GLN A 100 9.31 -3.68 14.15
C GLN A 100 9.02 -3.86 12.66
N ASP A 101 8.89 -5.11 12.21
CA ASP A 101 8.41 -5.43 10.86
C ASP A 101 6.89 -5.21 10.78
N VAL A 102 6.45 -4.29 9.92
CA VAL A 102 5.03 -3.94 9.72
C VAL A 102 4.15 -5.16 9.41
N LEU A 103 4.71 -6.18 8.75
CA LEU A 103 3.97 -7.41 8.44
C LEU A 103 3.72 -8.30 9.67
N LYS A 104 4.43 -8.06 10.79
CA LYS A 104 4.34 -8.83 12.04
C LYS A 104 3.67 -8.06 13.18
N VAL A 105 3.55 -6.72 13.04
CA VAL A 105 2.88 -5.88 14.05
C VAL A 105 1.40 -6.23 14.10
N ASP A 106 0.84 -6.27 15.31
CA ASP A 106 -0.60 -6.13 15.51
C ASP A 106 -1.00 -4.67 15.31
N LEU A 107 -1.32 -4.33 14.05
CA LEU A 107 -1.63 -2.96 13.67
C LEU A 107 -2.92 -2.46 14.29
N ARG A 108 -3.89 -3.35 14.56
CA ARG A 108 -5.14 -2.95 15.22
C ARG A 108 -4.89 -2.52 16.64
N ALA A 109 -4.21 -3.35 17.44
CA ALA A 109 -3.85 -3.01 18.81
C ALA A 109 -3.02 -1.73 18.89
N LEU A 110 -2.04 -1.56 17.98
CA LEU A 110 -1.22 -0.36 17.90
C LEU A 110 -2.06 0.89 17.61
N ILE A 111 -3.00 0.83 16.66
CA ILE A 111 -3.87 1.96 16.31
C ILE A 111 -4.79 2.32 17.48
N GLU A 112 -5.39 1.33 18.14
CA GLU A 112 -6.30 1.54 19.27
C GLU A 112 -5.56 2.15 20.48
N GLU A 113 -4.31 1.72 20.74
CA GLU A 113 -3.46 2.26 21.81
C GLU A 113 -3.01 3.69 21.51
N GLU A 114 -2.53 3.94 20.30
CA GLU A 114 -1.81 5.18 19.99
C GLU A 114 -2.72 6.34 19.54
N PHE A 115 -3.90 6.03 19.00
CA PHE A 115 -4.81 7.01 18.40
C PHE A 115 -6.24 6.96 18.97
N PRO A 116 -6.43 6.91 20.31
CA PRO A 116 -7.76 6.79 20.90
C PRO A 116 -8.68 7.95 20.48
N GLY A 117 -9.80 7.62 19.83
CA GLY A 117 -10.81 8.59 19.41
C GLY A 117 -10.43 9.48 18.23
N MET A 118 -9.29 9.28 17.60
CA MET A 118 -8.86 10.04 16.42
C MET A 118 -9.23 9.33 15.13
N PRO A 119 -9.57 10.05 14.05
CA PRO A 119 -9.51 9.48 12.71
C PRO A 119 -8.06 9.16 12.35
N VAL A 120 -7.81 8.00 11.76
CA VAL A 120 -6.46 7.54 11.44
C VAL A 120 -6.28 7.41 9.93
N ALA A 121 -5.17 7.96 9.43
CA ALA A 121 -4.69 7.72 8.07
C ALA A 121 -3.38 6.94 8.09
N VAL A 122 -3.15 6.13 7.05
CA VAL A 122 -1.82 5.58 6.75
C VAL A 122 -1.18 6.45 5.68
N CYS A 123 0.06 6.91 5.92
CA CYS A 123 0.82 7.68 4.95
C CYS A 123 2.24 7.11 4.86
N ALA A 124 2.72 6.78 3.66
CA ALA A 124 4.01 6.12 3.51
C ALA A 124 4.68 6.31 2.15
N ASN A 125 6.02 6.38 2.17
CA ASN A 125 6.85 6.11 1.00
C ASN A 125 7.30 4.65 1.04
N LEU A 126 6.51 3.75 0.45
CA LEU A 126 6.72 2.30 0.61
C LEU A 126 7.93 1.79 -0.18
N PRO A 127 8.72 0.87 0.41
CA PRO A 127 9.72 0.11 -0.35
C PRO A 127 9.06 -0.67 -1.49
N TYR A 128 9.62 -0.57 -2.70
CA TYR A 128 8.97 -1.08 -3.90
C TYR A 128 8.75 -2.60 -3.92
N TYR A 129 9.68 -3.36 -3.32
CA TYR A 129 9.65 -4.82 -3.32
C TYR A 129 8.56 -5.41 -2.41
N ILE A 130 8.04 -4.62 -1.45
CA ILE A 130 7.10 -5.08 -0.43
C ILE A 130 5.75 -4.32 -0.47
N THR A 131 5.55 -3.46 -1.47
CA THR A 131 4.33 -2.65 -1.62
C THR A 131 3.05 -3.49 -1.53
N SER A 132 2.95 -4.57 -2.33
CA SER A 132 1.73 -5.37 -2.39
C SER A 132 1.41 -6.09 -1.08
N PRO A 133 2.36 -6.77 -0.42
CA PRO A 133 2.13 -7.36 0.91
C PRO A 133 1.64 -6.34 1.94
N ILE A 134 2.25 -5.15 1.99
CA ILE A 134 1.86 -4.11 2.95
C ILE A 134 0.44 -3.62 2.68
N VAL A 135 0.13 -3.24 1.43
CA VAL A 135 -1.22 -2.77 1.07
C VAL A 135 -2.27 -3.84 1.34
N MET A 136 -1.98 -5.11 1.00
CA MET A 136 -2.90 -6.23 1.27
C MET A 136 -3.15 -6.44 2.76
N LYS A 137 -2.11 -6.34 3.61
CA LYS A 137 -2.26 -6.42 5.06
C LYS A 137 -3.11 -5.26 5.60
N LEU A 138 -2.82 -4.02 5.22
CA LEU A 138 -3.55 -2.83 5.67
C LEU A 138 -5.04 -2.88 5.32
N LEU A 139 -5.38 -3.41 4.15
CA LEU A 139 -6.77 -3.55 3.70
C LEU A 139 -7.45 -4.79 4.29
N GLY A 140 -6.76 -5.94 4.26
CA GLY A 140 -7.32 -7.24 4.68
C GLY A 140 -7.55 -7.34 6.19
N ASP A 141 -6.71 -6.71 7.01
CA ASP A 141 -6.87 -6.67 8.47
C ASP A 141 -8.06 -5.79 8.91
N ARG A 142 -8.74 -5.12 7.97
CA ARG A 142 -9.90 -4.22 8.23
C ARG A 142 -9.64 -3.27 9.39
N LEU A 143 -8.50 -2.60 9.33
CA LEU A 143 -8.05 -1.67 10.38
C LEU A 143 -8.99 -0.47 10.52
N PRO A 144 -9.09 0.14 11.72
CA PRO A 144 -9.89 1.35 11.93
C PRO A 144 -9.20 2.60 11.35
N ILE A 145 -8.98 2.59 10.05
CA ILE A 145 -8.36 3.68 9.28
C ILE A 145 -9.33 4.25 8.26
N GLN A 146 -9.18 5.53 7.92
CA GLN A 146 -10.04 6.22 6.96
C GLN A 146 -9.47 6.18 5.54
N ASN A 147 -8.15 6.30 5.40
CA ASN A 147 -7.49 6.24 4.10
C ASN A 147 -6.04 5.76 4.21
N LEU A 148 -5.52 5.31 3.05
CA LEU A 148 -4.11 5.04 2.81
C LEU A 148 -3.63 5.98 1.70
N THR A 149 -2.57 6.75 1.96
CA THR A 149 -1.88 7.54 0.94
C THR A 149 -0.45 7.05 0.85
N VAL A 150 -0.14 6.35 -0.24
CA VAL A 150 1.15 5.69 -0.41
C VAL A 150 1.85 6.13 -1.69
N MET A 151 3.16 6.35 -1.58
CA MET A 151 4.03 6.54 -2.72
C MET A 151 4.72 5.22 -3.04
N VAL A 152 4.60 4.79 -4.30
CA VAL A 152 5.08 3.50 -4.80
C VAL A 152 5.62 3.66 -6.23
N GLN A 153 6.18 2.59 -6.83
CA GLN A 153 6.50 2.62 -8.27
C GLN A 153 5.25 2.90 -9.09
N LYS A 154 5.41 3.68 -10.18
CA LYS A 154 4.27 4.03 -11.04
C LYS A 154 3.50 2.82 -11.56
N GLU A 155 4.18 1.74 -11.96
CA GLU A 155 3.50 0.50 -12.39
C GLU A 155 2.67 -0.11 -11.26
N ALA A 156 3.15 -0.10 -10.02
CA ALA A 156 2.40 -0.57 -8.87
C ALA A 156 1.20 0.36 -8.58
N ALA A 157 1.40 1.68 -8.66
CA ALA A 157 0.33 2.67 -8.52
C ALA A 157 -0.78 2.48 -9.57
N ASP A 158 -0.40 2.26 -10.83
CA ASP A 158 -1.35 2.00 -11.91
C ASP A 158 -2.20 0.75 -11.63
N ARG A 159 -1.60 -0.31 -11.04
CA ARG A 159 -2.34 -1.51 -10.63
C ARG A 159 -3.23 -1.27 -9.42
N LEU A 160 -2.77 -0.51 -8.42
CA LEU A 160 -3.58 -0.16 -7.24
C LEU A 160 -4.80 0.69 -7.62
N ALA A 161 -4.67 1.54 -8.64
CA ALA A 161 -5.73 2.44 -9.11
C ALA A 161 -6.55 1.87 -10.27
N ALA A 162 -6.20 0.69 -10.80
CA ALA A 162 -6.93 0.09 -11.91
C ALA A 162 -8.32 -0.41 -11.48
N ALA A 163 -9.33 -0.13 -12.30
CA ALA A 163 -10.67 -0.68 -12.09
C ALA A 163 -10.71 -2.17 -12.47
N PRO A 164 -11.35 -3.05 -11.68
CA PRO A 164 -11.71 -4.41 -12.10
C PRO A 164 -12.51 -4.41 -13.42
N GLY A 165 -12.38 -5.46 -14.22
CA GLY A 165 -13.02 -5.54 -15.53
C GLY A 165 -12.30 -4.78 -16.64
N THR A 166 -11.10 -4.25 -16.38
CA THR A 166 -10.27 -3.54 -17.37
C THR A 166 -8.96 -4.29 -17.63
N ARG A 167 -8.33 -4.02 -18.77
CA ARG A 167 -7.05 -4.65 -19.17
C ARG A 167 -5.92 -4.46 -18.14
N ALA A 168 -5.99 -3.40 -17.34
CA ALA A 168 -5.02 -3.12 -16.29
C ALA A 168 -5.33 -3.85 -14.97
N SER A 169 -6.46 -4.53 -14.88
CA SER A 169 -6.91 -5.25 -13.69
C SER A 169 -5.93 -6.35 -13.28
N SER A 170 -5.85 -6.59 -12.00
CA SER A 170 -4.99 -7.57 -11.34
C SER A 170 -5.60 -8.00 -10.01
N ALA A 171 -5.08 -9.03 -9.38
CA ALA A 171 -5.57 -9.46 -8.06
C ALA A 171 -5.52 -8.31 -7.02
N ILE A 172 -4.48 -7.48 -7.05
CA ILE A 172 -4.40 -6.34 -6.13
C ILE A 172 -5.39 -5.23 -6.48
N SER A 173 -5.68 -5.00 -7.76
CA SER A 173 -6.73 -4.06 -8.19
C SER A 173 -8.11 -4.47 -7.65
N CYS A 174 -8.42 -5.77 -7.73
CA CYS A 174 -9.65 -6.33 -7.18
C CYS A 174 -9.71 -6.14 -5.67
N ALA A 175 -8.63 -6.45 -4.95
CA ALA A 175 -8.59 -6.29 -3.50
C ALA A 175 -8.74 -4.82 -3.08
N VAL A 176 -8.02 -3.90 -3.73
CA VAL A 176 -8.16 -2.47 -3.46
C VAL A 176 -9.59 -2.01 -3.72
N SER A 177 -10.16 -2.35 -4.88
CA SER A 177 -11.52 -1.92 -5.23
C SER A 177 -12.60 -2.52 -4.33
N TYR A 178 -12.35 -3.70 -3.75
CA TYR A 178 -13.24 -4.34 -2.78
C TYR A 178 -13.30 -3.56 -1.46
N TYR A 179 -12.14 -3.13 -0.93
CA TYR A 179 -12.05 -2.46 0.38
C TYR A 179 -12.04 -0.93 0.31
N ALA A 180 -11.68 -0.33 -0.83
CA ALA A 180 -11.44 1.10 -0.94
C ALA A 180 -11.84 1.67 -2.32
N THR A 181 -11.91 2.99 -2.41
CA THR A 181 -11.86 3.72 -3.67
C THR A 181 -10.47 4.29 -3.85
N SER A 182 -9.84 4.05 -5.00
CA SER A 182 -8.47 4.48 -5.26
C SER A 182 -8.39 5.60 -6.28
N LYS A 183 -7.41 6.51 -6.08
CA LYS A 183 -7.13 7.60 -7.01
C LYS A 183 -5.62 7.82 -7.12
N LEU A 184 -5.13 7.86 -8.36
CA LEU A 184 -3.78 8.34 -8.65
C LEU A 184 -3.75 9.85 -8.43
N MET A 185 -2.88 10.33 -7.54
CA MET A 185 -2.80 11.75 -7.18
C MET A 185 -1.80 12.50 -8.06
N PHE A 186 -0.56 12.06 -8.08
CA PHE A 186 0.51 12.65 -8.90
C PHE A 186 1.70 11.70 -9.03
N THR A 187 2.68 12.08 -9.86
CA THR A 187 3.93 11.33 -10.06
C THR A 187 5.13 12.09 -9.52
N ALA A 188 6.19 11.36 -9.16
CA ALA A 188 7.47 11.89 -8.72
C ALA A 188 8.60 11.31 -9.59
N ALA A 189 9.42 12.19 -10.15
CA ALA A 189 10.55 11.79 -10.99
C ALA A 189 11.67 11.13 -10.15
N PRO A 190 12.49 10.24 -10.76
CA PRO A 190 13.62 9.59 -10.06
C PRO A 190 14.56 10.55 -9.36
N GLY A 191 14.82 11.73 -9.93
CA GLY A 191 15.67 12.76 -9.33
C GLY A 191 15.14 13.38 -8.04
N SER A 192 13.92 13.05 -7.62
CA SER A 192 13.37 13.44 -6.31
C SER A 192 13.91 12.62 -5.14
N PHE A 193 14.76 11.62 -5.41
CA PHE A 193 15.21 10.64 -4.42
C PHE A 193 16.72 10.43 -4.43
N TYR A 194 17.27 10.01 -3.29
CA TYR A 194 18.65 9.57 -3.14
C TYR A 194 18.72 8.22 -2.40
N PRO A 195 19.32 7.18 -3.01
CA PRO A 195 19.71 7.08 -4.43
C PRO A 195 18.50 7.24 -5.36
N ALA A 196 18.72 7.73 -6.58
CA ALA A 196 17.64 7.82 -7.55
C ALA A 196 17.17 6.42 -7.99
N PRO A 197 15.87 6.09 -7.89
CA PRO A 197 15.34 4.84 -8.40
C PRO A 197 15.40 4.83 -9.93
N LYS A 198 15.33 3.63 -10.53
CA LYS A 198 15.35 3.49 -12.00
C LYS A 198 14.03 3.85 -12.67
N VAL A 199 12.98 4.02 -11.90
CA VAL A 199 11.61 4.21 -12.39
C VAL A 199 10.94 5.39 -11.70
N THR A 200 9.95 5.98 -12.36
CA THR A 200 9.08 7.01 -11.79
C THR A 200 8.26 6.42 -10.63
N SER A 201 8.08 7.19 -9.58
CA SER A 201 7.15 6.91 -8.48
C SER A 201 5.80 7.59 -8.71
N ALA A 202 4.78 7.12 -8.03
CA ALA A 202 3.48 7.79 -8.03
C ALA A 202 2.83 7.66 -6.65
N VAL A 203 2.01 8.65 -6.32
CA VAL A 203 1.22 8.67 -5.09
C VAL A 203 -0.21 8.25 -5.41
N VAL A 204 -0.69 7.27 -4.66
CA VAL A 204 -2.07 6.77 -4.72
C VAL A 204 -2.72 7.01 -3.36
N ARG A 205 -3.92 7.56 -3.39
CA ARG A 205 -4.81 7.61 -2.23
C ARG A 205 -5.90 6.56 -2.40
N MET A 206 -6.16 5.83 -1.31
CA MET A 206 -7.20 4.81 -1.20
C MET A 206 -8.07 5.17 0.00
N ASP A 207 -9.30 5.62 -0.26
CA ASP A 207 -10.29 5.92 0.78
C ASP A 207 -11.04 4.64 1.14
N ILE A 208 -10.99 4.24 2.41
CA ILE A 208 -11.58 2.99 2.89
C ILE A 208 -13.10 3.05 2.82
N ARG A 209 -13.70 2.01 2.27
CA ARG A 209 -15.16 1.89 2.21
C ARG A 209 -15.71 1.49 3.58
N PRO A 210 -16.86 2.04 4.01
CA PRO A 210 -17.53 1.60 5.24
C PRO A 210 -18.03 0.15 5.12
N THR A 211 -18.34 -0.29 3.90
CA THR A 211 -18.72 -1.67 3.57
C THR A 211 -18.01 -2.10 2.28
N PRO A 212 -17.66 -3.38 2.13
CA PRO A 212 -17.08 -3.89 0.89
C PRO A 212 -17.93 -3.56 -0.34
N ALA A 213 -17.27 -3.40 -1.50
CA ALA A 213 -17.95 -3.06 -2.77
C ALA A 213 -18.93 -4.16 -3.23
N VAL A 214 -18.63 -5.42 -2.88
CA VAL A 214 -19.46 -6.59 -3.18
C VAL A 214 -19.61 -7.41 -1.91
N GLN A 215 -20.82 -7.88 -1.64
CA GLN A 215 -21.08 -8.79 -0.53
C GLN A 215 -20.88 -10.24 -0.98
N VAL A 216 -20.06 -10.98 -0.28
CA VAL A 216 -19.79 -12.39 -0.50
C VAL A 216 -19.94 -13.16 0.84
N GLU A 217 -20.41 -14.39 0.78
CA GLU A 217 -20.59 -15.20 1.99
C GLU A 217 -19.28 -15.77 2.53
N ASP A 218 -18.33 -16.02 1.64
CA ASP A 218 -16.99 -16.56 1.93
C ASP A 218 -15.94 -15.65 1.29
N GLU A 219 -15.42 -14.72 2.08
CA GLU A 219 -14.43 -13.73 1.62
C GLU A 219 -13.08 -14.39 1.34
N ASP A 220 -12.67 -15.35 2.15
CA ASP A 220 -11.39 -16.06 1.97
C ASP A 220 -11.39 -16.85 0.64
N GLY A 221 -12.48 -17.58 0.37
CA GLY A 221 -12.68 -18.29 -0.88
C GLY A 221 -12.78 -17.33 -2.08
N TYR A 222 -13.42 -16.18 -1.91
CA TYR A 222 -13.51 -15.14 -2.93
C TYR A 222 -12.13 -14.61 -3.33
N PHE A 223 -11.29 -14.26 -2.37
CA PHE A 223 -9.95 -13.81 -2.66
C PHE A 223 -9.02 -14.94 -3.11
N ALA A 224 -9.25 -16.19 -2.69
CA ALA A 224 -8.54 -17.35 -3.23
C ALA A 224 -8.85 -17.54 -4.72
N LEU A 225 -10.13 -17.41 -5.10
CA LEU A 225 -10.56 -17.45 -6.51
C LEU A 225 -9.89 -16.36 -7.36
N ILE A 226 -9.91 -15.11 -6.88
CA ILE A 226 -9.28 -13.98 -7.57
C ILE A 226 -7.77 -14.22 -7.71
N ARG A 227 -7.07 -14.60 -6.65
CA ARG A 227 -5.64 -14.89 -6.70
C ARG A 227 -5.32 -16.02 -7.70
N ALA A 228 -6.12 -17.08 -7.71
CA ALA A 228 -5.98 -18.18 -8.65
C ALA A 228 -6.18 -17.70 -10.10
N ALA A 229 -7.23 -16.91 -10.36
CA ALA A 229 -7.54 -16.38 -11.68
C ALA A 229 -6.37 -15.56 -12.27
N PHE A 230 -5.75 -14.69 -11.47
CA PHE A 230 -4.61 -13.87 -11.89
C PHE A 230 -3.24 -14.54 -11.74
N GLY A 231 -3.17 -15.76 -11.23
CA GLY A 231 -1.93 -16.51 -11.03
C GLY A 231 -1.19 -16.87 -12.32
N GLN A 232 -1.88 -16.90 -13.45
CA GLN A 232 -1.32 -17.27 -14.75
C GLN A 232 -1.68 -16.25 -15.84
N ARG A 233 -0.85 -15.21 -16.03
CA ARG A 233 -1.10 -14.04 -16.90
C ARG A 233 -1.56 -14.33 -18.34
N ARG A 234 -1.19 -15.48 -18.94
CA ARG A 234 -1.50 -15.83 -20.35
C ARG A 234 -2.64 -16.81 -20.51
N LYS A 235 -3.26 -17.26 -19.43
CA LYS A 235 -4.32 -18.27 -19.45
C LYS A 235 -5.71 -17.62 -19.35
N THR A 236 -6.73 -18.37 -19.78
CA THR A 236 -8.13 -18.04 -19.50
C THR A 236 -8.43 -18.17 -18.01
N ALA A 237 -9.48 -17.50 -17.53
CA ALA A 237 -9.91 -17.59 -16.13
C ALA A 237 -10.15 -19.06 -15.73
N ALA A 238 -10.82 -19.84 -16.56
CA ALA A 238 -11.08 -21.27 -16.31
C ALA A 238 -9.78 -22.07 -16.06
N ASN A 239 -8.77 -21.90 -16.91
CA ASN A 239 -7.51 -22.63 -16.75
C ASN A 239 -6.72 -22.18 -15.52
N ALA A 240 -6.70 -20.87 -15.25
CA ALA A 240 -5.97 -20.32 -14.12
C ALA A 240 -6.60 -20.70 -12.78
N ILE A 241 -7.93 -20.59 -12.67
CA ILE A 241 -8.69 -20.96 -11.48
C ILE A 241 -8.58 -22.46 -11.20
N ALA A 242 -8.82 -23.31 -12.20
CA ALA A 242 -8.72 -24.77 -12.06
C ALA A 242 -7.33 -25.18 -11.52
N SER A 243 -6.26 -24.64 -12.12
CA SER A 243 -4.89 -24.91 -11.68
C SER A 243 -4.60 -24.35 -10.28
N GLY A 244 -5.05 -23.12 -9.99
CA GLY A 244 -4.73 -22.42 -8.74
C GLY A 244 -5.49 -22.95 -7.53
N LEU A 245 -6.71 -23.46 -7.73
CA LEU A 245 -7.55 -24.06 -6.67
C LEU A 245 -7.51 -25.58 -6.64
N GLY A 246 -6.83 -26.24 -7.60
CA GLY A 246 -6.81 -27.71 -7.69
C GLY A 246 -8.16 -28.30 -8.06
N LEU A 247 -9.01 -27.57 -8.78
CA LEU A 247 -10.36 -28.01 -9.15
C LEU A 247 -10.36 -28.65 -10.56
N PRO A 248 -11.30 -29.60 -10.83
CA PRO A 248 -11.52 -30.11 -12.19
C PRO A 248 -11.86 -28.95 -13.13
N LYS A 249 -11.19 -28.90 -14.30
CA LYS A 249 -11.37 -27.80 -15.26
C LYS A 249 -12.82 -27.69 -15.73
N ASP A 250 -13.49 -28.82 -15.97
CA ASP A 250 -14.86 -28.83 -16.46
C ASP A 250 -15.85 -28.25 -15.43
N LYS A 251 -15.59 -28.47 -14.11
CA LYS A 251 -16.35 -27.82 -13.05
C LYS A 251 -16.20 -26.30 -13.10
N VAL A 252 -14.99 -25.79 -13.30
CA VAL A 252 -14.72 -24.35 -13.38
C VAL A 252 -15.34 -23.74 -14.64
N ILE A 253 -15.26 -24.43 -15.77
CA ILE A 253 -15.92 -23.99 -17.02
C ILE A 253 -17.43 -23.90 -16.80
N ALA A 254 -18.07 -24.94 -16.26
CA ALA A 254 -19.50 -24.93 -15.99
C ALA A 254 -19.92 -23.77 -15.07
N ALA A 255 -19.14 -23.47 -14.04
CA ALA A 255 -19.41 -22.35 -13.16
C ALA A 255 -19.30 -20.98 -13.86
N ILE A 256 -18.29 -20.79 -14.72
CA ILE A 256 -18.11 -19.57 -15.50
C ILE A 256 -19.28 -19.39 -16.49
N GLU A 257 -19.71 -20.45 -17.16
CA GLU A 257 -20.84 -20.43 -18.09
C GLU A 257 -22.18 -20.21 -17.37
N ALA A 258 -22.38 -20.85 -16.21
CA ALA A 258 -23.55 -20.63 -15.35
C ALA A 258 -23.63 -19.18 -14.83
N ALA A 259 -22.48 -18.55 -14.56
CA ALA A 259 -22.41 -17.13 -14.24
C ALA A 259 -22.61 -16.20 -15.45
N GLY A 260 -22.81 -16.74 -16.67
CA GLY A 260 -23.13 -15.99 -17.88
C GLY A 260 -21.95 -15.55 -18.73
N PHE A 261 -20.76 -16.15 -18.55
CA PHE A 261 -19.55 -15.76 -19.26
C PHE A 261 -19.04 -16.85 -20.22
N ASP A 262 -18.30 -16.44 -21.27
CA ASP A 262 -17.60 -17.37 -22.17
C ASP A 262 -16.48 -18.10 -21.40
N ALA A 263 -16.36 -19.41 -21.56
CA ALA A 263 -15.33 -20.24 -20.94
C ALA A 263 -13.89 -19.78 -21.24
N ARG A 264 -13.71 -19.01 -22.32
CA ARG A 264 -12.42 -18.44 -22.75
C ARG A 264 -12.15 -17.05 -22.15
N ILE A 265 -13.05 -16.52 -21.32
CA ILE A 265 -12.88 -15.20 -20.70
C ILE A 265 -11.54 -15.11 -19.96
N ARG A 266 -10.93 -13.95 -20.00
CA ARG A 266 -9.70 -13.66 -19.26
C ARG A 266 -10.01 -13.00 -17.92
N PRO A 267 -9.22 -13.27 -16.86
CA PRO A 267 -9.50 -12.74 -15.53
C PRO A 267 -9.57 -11.21 -15.47
N GLU A 268 -8.77 -10.51 -16.29
CA GLU A 268 -8.80 -9.04 -16.35
C GLU A 268 -10.12 -8.45 -16.87
N ALA A 269 -10.94 -9.23 -17.57
CA ALA A 269 -12.24 -8.79 -18.06
C ALA A 269 -13.39 -8.97 -17.04
N LEU A 270 -13.12 -9.63 -15.90
CA LEU A 270 -14.11 -9.86 -14.87
C LEU A 270 -14.10 -8.70 -13.84
N THR A 271 -15.29 -8.23 -13.48
CA THR A 271 -15.52 -7.27 -12.39
C THR A 271 -15.54 -7.98 -11.04
N LEU A 272 -15.70 -7.24 -9.95
CA LEU A 272 -15.87 -7.84 -8.61
C LEU A 272 -17.15 -8.66 -8.51
N GLU A 273 -18.24 -8.14 -9.09
CA GLU A 273 -19.55 -8.79 -9.16
C GLU A 273 -19.48 -10.09 -9.94
N ASP A 274 -18.73 -10.11 -11.06
CA ASP A 274 -18.55 -11.28 -11.90
C ASP A 274 -17.77 -12.39 -11.15
N PHE A 275 -16.71 -12.04 -10.44
CA PHE A 275 -16.01 -12.99 -9.56
C PHE A 275 -16.90 -13.55 -8.47
N ALA A 276 -17.78 -12.73 -7.87
CA ALA A 276 -18.74 -13.17 -6.88
C ALA A 276 -19.80 -14.12 -7.49
N ALA A 277 -20.25 -13.87 -8.73
CA ALA A 277 -21.14 -14.77 -9.45
C ALA A 277 -20.46 -16.13 -9.71
N VAL A 278 -19.25 -16.13 -10.24
CA VAL A 278 -18.47 -17.38 -10.47
C VAL A 278 -18.24 -18.14 -9.15
N GLN A 279 -17.94 -17.45 -8.05
CA GLN A 279 -17.77 -18.10 -6.75
C GLN A 279 -19.03 -18.83 -6.28
N ARG A 280 -20.21 -18.24 -6.47
CA ARG A 280 -21.49 -18.88 -6.10
C ARG A 280 -21.72 -20.18 -6.86
N GLU A 281 -21.36 -20.20 -8.13
CA GLU A 281 -21.54 -21.40 -8.99
C GLU A 281 -20.46 -22.47 -8.77
N LEU A 282 -19.35 -22.13 -8.07
CA LEU A 282 -18.30 -23.09 -7.75
C LEU A 282 -18.57 -23.91 -6.45
N LYS A 283 -19.52 -23.45 -5.63
CA LYS A 283 -19.95 -24.19 -4.43
C LYS A 283 -20.71 -25.45 -4.84
#